data_f0d2796cc9e84759784aa2d5b311d323
#
_entry.id   f0d2796cc9e84759784aa2d5b311d323
#
_cell.length_a   1.000
_cell.length_b   1.000
_cell.length_c   1.000
_cell.angle_alpha   90.00
_cell.angle_beta   90.00
_cell.angle_gamma   90.00
#
_symmetry.space_group_name_H-M   'P 1'
#
loop_
_entity.id
_entity.type
_entity.pdbx_description
1 polymer ?
#
loop_
_entity_poly.entity_id
_entity_poly.type
_entity_poly.pdbx_seq_one_letter_code
_entity_poly.pdbx_strand_id
1 'polypeptide(L)'
;LWDYEKRGFGYNENKLSKYVWCCIALLLAAAYAPPAFGFALPAVVPMVIFLACIPLGMASITRLTTFRDYYAINKELLAGLTNQMDSTAQTKLIKQANEKKISADTSISSNRKGFEYLNELFIKRHKKILWNSTKKISYVCAFLVAAVLAGVYLLPEEKTVINEIVMTWLPYFVFIMYAINRGTNFTQALFMNCDHSLLTYSFYKQPSFILRLFQIRLREIMKINAVPALVIGIGLALILFATGGTDNPLNYVVLVVSILCMSLFFSIHYLTI
;
A
#
# COMPACT_ATOMS: atom_id res chain seq x y z
N LEU A 1 2.64 -28.21 -7.54
CA LEU A 1 3.40 -29.24 -8.22
C LEU A 1 2.73 -30.62 -8.06
N TRP A 2 2.59 -31.14 -6.85
CA TRP A 2 1.98 -32.45 -6.60
C TRP A 2 0.54 -32.56 -7.11
N ASP A 3 -0.23 -31.52 -7.02
CA ASP A 3 -1.62 -31.45 -7.49
C ASP A 3 -1.70 -31.42 -9.03
N TYR A 4 -0.73 -30.76 -9.67
CA TYR A 4 -0.57 -30.74 -11.12
C TYR A 4 -0.16 -32.11 -11.66
N GLU A 5 0.81 -32.79 -11.03
CA GLU A 5 1.21 -34.16 -11.39
C GLU A 5 0.06 -35.17 -11.30
N LYS A 6 -0.85 -34.98 -10.33
CA LYS A 6 -2.00 -35.90 -10.16
C LYS A 6 -3.22 -35.58 -11.01
N ARG A 7 -3.48 -34.32 -11.28
CA ARG A 7 -4.74 -33.85 -11.89
C ARG A 7 -4.57 -33.30 -13.30
N GLY A 8 -3.35 -33.01 -13.72
CA GLY A 8 -3.05 -32.51 -15.07
C GLY A 8 -3.51 -31.07 -15.35
N PHE A 9 -3.97 -30.33 -14.35
CA PHE A 9 -4.37 -28.95 -14.51
C PHE A 9 -3.94 -28.10 -13.30
N GLY A 10 -3.73 -26.83 -13.56
CA GLY A 10 -3.29 -25.87 -12.57
C GLY A 10 -4.30 -25.67 -11.43
N TYR A 11 -3.76 -25.23 -10.35
CA TYR A 11 -4.44 -24.96 -9.10
C TYR A 11 -5.61 -23.97 -9.25
N ASN A 12 -6.78 -24.34 -8.80
CA ASN A 12 -7.92 -23.43 -8.74
C ASN A 12 -7.86 -22.64 -7.42
N GLU A 13 -7.39 -21.37 -7.50
CA GLU A 13 -7.01 -20.50 -6.39
C GLU A 13 -8.04 -20.36 -5.27
N ASN A 14 -9.33 -20.57 -5.56
CA ASN A 14 -10.39 -20.15 -4.64
C ASN A 14 -10.67 -21.06 -3.44
N LYS A 15 -10.31 -22.35 -3.47
CA LYS A 15 -10.62 -23.26 -2.36
C LYS A 15 -9.42 -23.57 -1.46
N LEU A 16 -8.28 -23.95 -2.03
CA LEU A 16 -7.09 -24.32 -1.23
C LEU A 16 -6.36 -23.11 -0.65
N SER A 17 -6.38 -21.96 -1.33
CA SER A 17 -5.76 -20.72 -0.85
C SER A 17 -6.31 -20.31 0.53
N LYS A 18 -7.63 -20.45 0.75
CA LYS A 18 -8.23 -20.12 2.06
C LYS A 18 -7.70 -21.02 3.17
N TYR A 19 -7.57 -22.33 2.91
CA TYR A 19 -7.02 -23.27 3.91
C TYR A 19 -5.56 -23.01 4.20
N VAL A 20 -4.76 -22.69 3.17
CA VAL A 20 -3.33 -22.34 3.34
C VAL A 20 -3.19 -21.08 4.19
N TRP A 21 -3.97 -20.04 3.90
CA TRP A 21 -3.95 -18.81 4.70
C TRP A 21 -4.44 -19.02 6.13
N CYS A 22 -5.46 -19.87 6.34
CA CYS A 22 -5.89 -20.26 7.68
C CYS A 22 -4.79 -21.02 8.44
N CYS A 23 -4.09 -21.95 7.78
CA CYS A 23 -2.98 -22.67 8.38
C CYS A 23 -1.82 -21.72 8.75
N ILE A 24 -1.46 -20.80 7.85
CA ILE A 24 -0.43 -19.79 8.12
C ILE A 24 -0.84 -18.90 9.30
N ALA A 25 -2.09 -18.42 9.33
CA ALA A 25 -2.60 -17.61 10.43
C ALA A 25 -2.58 -18.35 11.77
N LEU A 26 -2.96 -19.64 11.79
CA LEU A 26 -2.91 -20.50 12.98
C LEU A 26 -1.47 -20.72 13.44
N LEU A 27 -0.53 -20.98 12.52
CA LEU A 27 0.89 -21.13 12.85
C LEU A 27 1.48 -19.84 13.43
N LEU A 28 1.16 -18.70 12.84
CA LEU A 28 1.58 -17.40 13.37
C LEU A 28 0.97 -17.13 14.75
N ALA A 29 -0.32 -17.41 14.93
CA ALA A 29 -0.97 -17.29 16.24
C ALA A 29 -0.33 -18.21 17.27
N ALA A 30 -0.05 -19.46 16.94
CA ALA A 30 0.61 -20.41 17.83
C ALA A 30 2.04 -19.99 18.18
N ALA A 31 2.76 -19.32 17.27
CA ALA A 31 4.11 -18.83 17.51
C ALA A 31 4.15 -17.56 18.38
N TYR A 32 3.21 -16.63 18.17
CA TYR A 32 3.27 -15.30 18.77
C TYR A 32 2.31 -15.10 19.96
N ALA A 33 1.19 -15.85 20.03
CA ALA A 33 0.25 -15.69 21.13
C ALA A 33 0.83 -16.10 22.51
N PRO A 34 1.53 -17.24 22.66
CA PRO A 34 2.07 -17.62 23.97
C PRO A 34 3.01 -16.56 24.57
N PRO A 35 4.01 -16.02 23.83
CA PRO A 35 4.85 -14.94 24.35
C PRO A 35 4.06 -13.66 24.69
N ALA A 36 3.02 -13.32 23.92
CA ALA A 36 2.19 -12.14 24.18
C ALA A 36 1.39 -12.25 25.48
N PHE A 37 1.07 -13.49 25.92
CA PHE A 37 0.42 -13.77 27.20
C PHE A 37 1.41 -14.10 28.34
N GLY A 38 2.70 -13.84 28.13
CA GLY A 38 3.74 -14.09 29.14
C GLY A 38 4.15 -15.56 29.30
N PHE A 39 3.71 -16.46 28.40
CA PHE A 39 4.13 -17.84 28.38
C PHE A 39 5.40 -18.03 27.55
N ALA A 40 6.53 -18.27 28.17
CA ALA A 40 7.75 -18.63 27.48
C ALA A 40 7.65 -20.08 26.97
N LEU A 41 7.72 -20.26 25.64
CA LEU A 41 7.85 -21.60 25.05
C LEU A 41 9.22 -22.18 25.41
N PRO A 42 9.28 -23.46 25.86
CA PRO A 42 10.56 -24.13 26.09
C PRO A 42 11.41 -24.05 24.81
N ALA A 43 12.70 -23.70 24.94
CA ALA A 43 13.62 -23.56 23.82
C ALA A 43 13.72 -24.80 22.92
N VAL A 44 13.40 -25.97 23.46
CA VAL A 44 13.36 -27.25 22.74
C VAL A 44 12.30 -27.26 21.64
N VAL A 45 11.15 -26.61 21.85
CA VAL A 45 10.02 -26.60 20.88
C VAL A 45 10.41 -25.91 19.56
N PRO A 46 10.84 -24.63 19.55
CA PRO A 46 11.29 -23.98 18.31
C PRO A 46 12.49 -24.65 17.67
N MET A 47 13.40 -25.25 18.47
CA MET A 47 14.56 -25.99 17.97
C MET A 47 14.14 -27.25 17.20
N VAL A 48 13.21 -28.03 17.72
CA VAL A 48 12.68 -29.22 17.04
C VAL A 48 11.94 -28.84 15.76
N ILE A 49 11.12 -27.80 15.79
CA ILE A 49 10.41 -27.29 14.60
C ILE A 49 11.42 -26.85 13.54
N PHE A 50 12.44 -26.09 13.91
CA PHE A 50 13.48 -25.65 12.99
C PHE A 50 14.23 -26.82 12.35
N LEU A 51 14.66 -27.80 13.15
CA LEU A 51 15.33 -29.02 12.66
C LEU A 51 14.42 -29.83 11.70
N ALA A 52 13.12 -29.90 11.95
CA ALA A 52 12.17 -30.55 11.06
C ALA A 52 11.93 -29.81 9.76
N CYS A 53 12.02 -28.48 9.78
CA CYS A 53 11.87 -27.66 8.58
C CYS A 53 13.03 -27.82 7.59
N ILE A 54 14.24 -28.14 8.03
CA ILE A 54 15.42 -28.31 7.15
C ILE A 54 15.21 -29.46 6.15
N PRO A 55 14.90 -30.71 6.54
CA PRO A 55 14.71 -31.81 5.58
C PRO A 55 13.47 -31.59 4.70
N LEU A 56 12.40 -30.97 5.21
CA LEU A 56 11.23 -30.59 4.43
C LEU A 56 11.57 -29.55 3.36
N GLY A 57 12.37 -28.55 3.73
CA GLY A 57 12.87 -27.54 2.79
C GLY A 57 13.75 -28.15 1.70
N MET A 58 14.68 -29.04 2.06
CA MET A 58 15.53 -29.76 1.09
C MET A 58 14.70 -30.65 0.14
N ALA A 59 13.75 -31.42 0.67
CA ALA A 59 12.84 -32.21 -0.15
C ALA A 59 11.97 -31.35 -1.09
N SER A 60 11.57 -30.17 -0.66
CA SER A 60 10.83 -29.23 -1.49
C SER A 60 11.69 -28.66 -2.64
N ILE A 61 12.94 -28.30 -2.35
CA ILE A 61 13.89 -27.77 -3.35
C ILE A 61 14.23 -28.86 -4.38
N THR A 62 14.57 -30.10 -3.95
CA THR A 62 14.87 -31.19 -4.88
C THR A 62 13.68 -31.50 -5.79
N ARG A 63 12.46 -31.48 -5.26
CA ARG A 63 11.25 -31.68 -6.03
C ARG A 63 10.99 -30.55 -7.04
N LEU A 64 11.30 -29.30 -6.66
CA LEU A 64 11.17 -28.14 -7.52
C LEU A 64 12.19 -28.18 -8.68
N THR A 65 13.43 -28.58 -8.43
CA THR A 65 14.49 -28.69 -9.46
C THR A 65 14.30 -29.88 -10.39
N THR A 66 13.66 -30.95 -9.94
CA THR A 66 13.42 -32.16 -10.75
C THR A 66 12.12 -32.08 -11.58
N PHE A 67 11.30 -31.04 -11.34
CA PHE A 67 10.01 -30.89 -12.01
C PHE A 67 10.19 -30.48 -13.49
N ARG A 68 9.70 -31.29 -14.41
CA ARG A 68 9.91 -31.09 -15.86
C ARG A 68 8.87 -30.18 -16.52
N ASP A 69 7.64 -30.11 -15.95
CA ASP A 69 6.54 -29.39 -16.59
C ASP A 69 6.40 -27.94 -16.11
N TYR A 70 7.52 -27.36 -15.63
CA TYR A 70 7.57 -25.97 -15.13
C TYR A 70 7.12 -24.95 -16.20
N TYR A 71 7.50 -25.20 -17.46
CA TYR A 71 7.10 -24.35 -18.57
C TYR A 71 5.59 -24.43 -18.85
N ALA A 72 5.00 -25.62 -18.76
CA ALA A 72 3.57 -25.83 -18.97
C ALA A 72 2.73 -25.13 -17.89
N ILE A 73 3.13 -25.27 -16.62
CA ILE A 73 2.47 -24.55 -15.50
C ILE A 73 2.60 -23.04 -15.65
N ASN A 74 3.78 -22.52 -15.98
CA ASN A 74 3.96 -21.08 -16.16
C ASN A 74 3.16 -20.55 -17.34
N LYS A 75 3.06 -21.29 -18.43
CA LYS A 75 2.24 -20.92 -19.58
C LYS A 75 0.74 -20.86 -19.20
N GLU A 76 0.27 -21.82 -18.42
CA GLU A 76 -1.11 -21.86 -17.95
C GLU A 76 -1.41 -20.73 -16.95
N LEU A 77 -0.50 -20.46 -16.01
CA LEU A 77 -0.59 -19.34 -15.07
C LEU A 77 -0.59 -17.99 -15.80
N LEU A 78 0.31 -17.81 -16.77
CA LEU A 78 0.35 -16.59 -17.59
C LEU A 78 -0.92 -16.43 -18.41
N ALA A 79 -1.44 -17.50 -19.03
CA ALA A 79 -2.70 -17.48 -19.75
C ALA A 79 -3.87 -17.13 -18.83
N GLY A 80 -3.90 -17.66 -17.60
CA GLY A 80 -4.87 -17.30 -16.58
C GLY A 80 -4.78 -15.84 -16.15
N LEU A 81 -3.59 -15.32 -15.94
CA LEU A 81 -3.34 -13.90 -15.62
C LEU A 81 -3.72 -12.99 -16.80
N THR A 82 -3.39 -13.37 -18.02
CA THR A 82 -3.76 -12.61 -19.22
C THR A 82 -5.27 -12.58 -19.41
N ASN A 83 -5.95 -13.71 -19.19
CA ASN A 83 -7.42 -13.79 -19.21
C ASN A 83 -8.07 -12.99 -18.07
N GLN A 84 -7.45 -12.88 -16.91
CA GLN A 84 -7.91 -12.00 -15.81
C GLN A 84 -7.66 -10.52 -16.15
N MET A 85 -6.56 -10.19 -16.80
CA MET A 85 -6.28 -8.82 -17.28
C MET A 85 -7.16 -8.46 -18.49
N ASP A 86 -7.44 -9.42 -19.37
CA ASP A 86 -8.39 -9.29 -20.50
C ASP A 86 -9.86 -9.45 -20.06
N SER A 87 -10.14 -9.56 -18.77
CA SER A 87 -11.54 -9.53 -18.31
C SER A 87 -12.10 -8.13 -18.57
N THR A 88 -12.44 -7.94 -19.85
CA THR A 88 -13.14 -6.77 -20.41
C THR A 88 -14.34 -6.37 -19.58
N ALA A 89 -14.94 -7.32 -18.85
CA ALA A 89 -16.01 -7.08 -17.92
C ALA A 89 -15.56 -6.30 -16.67
N GLN A 90 -14.45 -6.67 -16.04
CA GLN A 90 -13.93 -5.97 -14.86
C GLN A 90 -13.38 -4.58 -15.23
N THR A 91 -12.67 -4.49 -16.33
CA THR A 91 -12.18 -3.21 -16.85
C THR A 91 -13.34 -2.30 -17.26
N LYS A 92 -14.39 -2.86 -17.88
CA LYS A 92 -15.61 -2.11 -18.18
C LYS A 92 -16.37 -1.66 -16.94
N LEU A 93 -16.48 -2.50 -15.90
CA LEU A 93 -17.12 -2.13 -14.64
C LEU A 93 -16.33 -1.03 -13.91
N ILE A 94 -15.00 -1.14 -13.85
CA ILE A 94 -14.13 -0.10 -13.27
C ILE A 94 -14.25 1.19 -14.07
N LYS A 95 -14.24 1.10 -15.40
CA LYS A 95 -14.41 2.26 -16.30
C LYS A 95 -15.75 2.94 -16.09
N GLN A 96 -16.85 2.17 -16.10
CA GLN A 96 -18.20 2.70 -15.85
C GLN A 96 -18.35 3.29 -14.44
N ALA A 97 -17.76 2.65 -13.41
CA ALA A 97 -17.77 3.18 -12.05
C ALA A 97 -16.95 4.47 -11.92
N ASN A 98 -15.89 4.62 -12.70
CA ASN A 98 -15.08 5.83 -12.75
C ASN A 98 -15.75 6.92 -13.57
N GLU A 99 -16.37 6.60 -14.71
CA GLU A 99 -17.12 7.56 -15.55
C GLU A 99 -18.21 8.27 -14.75
N LYS A 100 -18.94 7.56 -13.88
CA LYS A 100 -19.95 8.17 -13.00
C LYS A 100 -19.38 9.14 -11.97
N LYS A 101 -18.07 9.10 -11.71
CA LYS A 101 -17.37 9.96 -10.75
C LYS A 101 -16.66 11.13 -11.42
N ILE A 102 -16.53 11.09 -12.74
CA ILE A 102 -15.93 12.18 -13.53
C ILE A 102 -16.95 13.31 -13.64
N SER A 103 -16.53 14.53 -13.32
CA SER A 103 -17.41 15.68 -13.46
C SER A 103 -17.53 16.09 -14.94
N ALA A 104 -18.75 16.06 -15.44
CA ALA A 104 -19.10 16.57 -16.78
C ALA A 104 -19.43 18.07 -16.78
N ASP A 105 -19.21 18.75 -15.64
CA ASP A 105 -19.51 20.18 -15.50
C ASP A 105 -18.65 21.02 -16.45
N THR A 106 -19.31 21.76 -17.31
CA THR A 106 -18.69 22.64 -18.31
C THR A 106 -18.13 23.93 -17.71
N SER A 107 -18.54 24.29 -16.49
CA SER A 107 -18.03 25.46 -15.77
C SER A 107 -16.59 25.28 -15.27
N ILE A 108 -16.11 24.01 -15.19
CA ILE A 108 -14.76 23.72 -14.76
C ILE A 108 -13.79 24.15 -15.86
N SER A 109 -13.06 25.23 -15.62
CA SER A 109 -12.06 25.78 -16.50
C SER A 109 -10.69 25.90 -15.83
N SER A 110 -9.65 26.14 -16.61
CA SER A 110 -8.29 26.40 -16.16
C SER A 110 -7.82 27.74 -16.73
N ASN A 111 -7.05 28.48 -15.92
CA ASN A 111 -6.44 29.73 -16.38
C ASN A 111 -5.07 29.49 -17.07
N ARG A 112 -4.65 28.23 -17.20
CA ARG A 112 -3.39 27.86 -17.85
C ARG A 112 -3.57 27.72 -19.34
N LYS A 113 -2.48 27.67 -20.11
CA LYS A 113 -2.49 27.52 -21.56
C LYS A 113 -1.83 26.21 -22.00
N GLY A 114 -2.23 25.73 -23.16
CA GLY A 114 -1.63 24.57 -23.81
C GLY A 114 -1.78 23.28 -22.99
N PHE A 115 -0.68 22.56 -22.84
CA PHE A 115 -0.65 21.26 -22.16
C PHE A 115 -0.98 21.33 -20.66
N GLU A 116 -0.55 22.39 -19.98
CA GLU A 116 -0.88 22.59 -18.57
C GLU A 116 -2.38 22.77 -18.36
N TYR A 117 -3.06 23.40 -19.31
CA TYR A 117 -4.52 23.52 -19.33
C TYR A 117 -5.20 22.15 -19.30
N LEU A 118 -4.79 21.24 -20.19
CA LEU A 118 -5.37 19.91 -20.29
C LEU A 118 -5.17 19.10 -19.00
N ASN A 119 -3.95 19.12 -18.45
CA ASN A 119 -3.65 18.37 -17.22
C ASN A 119 -4.40 18.94 -16.01
N GLU A 120 -4.45 20.25 -15.85
CA GLU A 120 -5.19 20.86 -14.75
C GLU A 120 -6.68 20.61 -14.86
N LEU A 121 -7.24 20.72 -16.07
CA LEU A 121 -8.65 20.42 -16.34
C LEU A 121 -8.96 18.96 -16.03
N PHE A 122 -8.08 18.05 -16.44
CA PHE A 122 -8.20 16.63 -16.13
C PHE A 122 -8.22 16.38 -14.62
N ILE A 123 -7.25 16.92 -13.89
CA ILE A 123 -7.16 16.76 -12.43
C ILE A 123 -8.40 17.34 -11.74
N LYS A 124 -8.87 18.50 -12.15
CA LYS A 124 -10.09 19.12 -11.61
C LYS A 124 -11.34 18.26 -11.83
N ARG A 125 -11.53 17.72 -13.03
CA ARG A 125 -12.67 16.84 -13.37
C ARG A 125 -12.62 15.50 -12.63
N HIS A 126 -11.41 14.96 -12.39
CA HIS A 126 -11.21 13.69 -11.70
C HIS A 126 -11.00 13.85 -10.18
N LYS A 127 -11.14 15.06 -9.65
CA LYS A 127 -10.93 15.39 -8.25
C LYS A 127 -11.65 14.40 -7.30
N LYS A 128 -12.90 14.04 -7.62
CA LYS A 128 -13.70 13.12 -6.81
C LYS A 128 -13.08 11.73 -6.73
N ILE A 129 -12.50 11.22 -7.82
CA ILE A 129 -11.81 9.91 -7.85
C ILE A 129 -10.54 9.98 -7.02
N LEU A 130 -9.73 11.01 -7.27
CA LEU A 130 -8.41 11.16 -6.68
C LEU A 130 -8.47 11.38 -5.16
N TRP A 131 -9.41 12.23 -4.70
CA TRP A 131 -9.50 12.63 -3.29
C TRP A 131 -10.36 11.73 -2.41
N ASN A 132 -11.31 10.98 -2.97
CA ASN A 132 -12.23 10.19 -2.16
C ASN A 132 -11.53 9.08 -1.35
N SER A 133 -10.55 8.43 -1.96
CA SER A 133 -9.75 7.40 -1.31
C SER A 133 -8.90 7.99 -0.17
N THR A 134 -8.26 9.13 -0.42
CA THR A 134 -7.44 9.85 0.55
C THR A 134 -8.24 10.31 1.75
N LYS A 135 -9.43 10.89 1.53
CA LYS A 135 -10.33 11.29 2.61
C LYS A 135 -10.69 10.11 3.51
N LYS A 136 -11.07 8.97 2.93
CA LYS A 136 -11.40 7.77 3.71
C LYS A 136 -10.24 7.31 4.58
N ILE A 137 -9.02 7.28 4.03
CA ILE A 137 -7.83 6.90 4.79
C ILE A 137 -7.52 7.92 5.88
N SER A 138 -7.59 9.22 5.56
CA SER A 138 -7.36 10.25 6.57
C SER A 138 -8.33 10.13 7.75
N TYR A 139 -9.61 9.80 7.49
CA TYR A 139 -10.56 9.54 8.56
C TYR A 139 -10.21 8.29 9.38
N VAL A 140 -9.77 7.20 8.73
CA VAL A 140 -9.32 5.99 9.44
C VAL A 140 -8.09 6.30 10.30
N CYS A 141 -7.11 7.03 9.75
CA CYS A 141 -5.92 7.44 10.51
C CYS A 141 -6.27 8.35 11.69
N ALA A 142 -7.17 9.32 11.48
CA ALA A 142 -7.65 10.21 12.55
C ALA A 142 -8.39 9.42 13.64
N PHE A 143 -9.21 8.45 13.26
CA PHE A 143 -9.89 7.58 14.21
C PHE A 143 -8.90 6.73 15.01
N LEU A 144 -7.87 6.15 14.37
CA LEU A 144 -6.84 5.38 15.07
C LEU A 144 -6.04 6.26 16.05
N VAL A 145 -5.64 7.45 15.64
CA VAL A 145 -4.97 8.42 16.53
C VAL A 145 -5.87 8.76 17.72
N ALA A 146 -7.16 9.05 17.49
CA ALA A 146 -8.11 9.33 18.56
C ALA A 146 -8.30 8.14 19.51
N ALA A 147 -8.35 6.92 18.97
CA ALA A 147 -8.44 5.70 19.77
C ALA A 147 -7.22 5.50 20.68
N VAL A 148 -6.01 5.73 20.13
CA VAL A 148 -4.77 5.67 20.93
C VAL A 148 -4.76 6.74 22.01
N LEU A 149 -5.14 7.98 21.69
CA LEU A 149 -5.25 9.06 22.69
C LEU A 149 -6.25 8.74 23.79
N ALA A 150 -7.40 8.16 23.43
CA ALA A 150 -8.38 7.69 24.42
C ALA A 150 -7.81 6.58 25.28
N GLY A 151 -7.07 5.62 24.70
CA GLY A 151 -6.37 4.57 25.42
C GLY A 151 -5.35 5.12 26.43
N VAL A 152 -4.53 6.08 26.01
CA VAL A 152 -3.56 6.79 26.88
C VAL A 152 -4.24 7.46 28.08
N TYR A 153 -5.46 7.98 27.87
CA TYR A 153 -6.23 8.61 28.95
C TYR A 153 -6.86 7.58 29.90
N LEU A 154 -7.37 6.47 29.37
CA LEU A 154 -8.04 5.41 30.13
C LEU A 154 -7.05 4.49 30.88
N LEU A 155 -5.85 4.32 30.35
CA LEU A 155 -4.82 3.43 30.87
C LEU A 155 -3.52 4.21 31.16
N PRO A 156 -3.49 5.00 32.23
CA PRO A 156 -2.35 5.86 32.53
C PRO A 156 -1.05 5.08 32.84
N GLU A 157 -1.14 3.82 33.22
CA GLU A 157 0.02 2.95 33.49
C GLU A 157 0.83 2.64 32.22
N GLU A 158 0.19 2.63 31.03
CA GLU A 158 0.82 2.31 29.75
C GLU A 158 1.48 3.52 29.05
N LYS A 159 1.43 4.71 29.65
CA LYS A 159 1.96 5.95 29.05
C LYS A 159 3.44 5.86 28.68
N THR A 160 4.25 5.29 29.56
CA THR A 160 5.68 5.15 29.36
C THR A 160 6.01 4.21 28.19
N VAL A 161 5.28 3.10 28.08
CA VAL A 161 5.43 2.13 26.99
C VAL A 161 5.03 2.76 25.67
N ILE A 162 3.92 3.47 25.62
CA ILE A 162 3.46 4.14 24.38
C ILE A 162 4.44 5.25 23.97
N ASN A 163 4.98 6.01 24.92
CA ASN A 163 5.98 7.05 24.66
C ASN A 163 7.25 6.44 24.02
N GLU A 164 7.77 5.37 24.61
CA GLU A 164 8.94 4.65 24.10
C GLU A 164 8.69 4.08 22.70
N ILE A 165 7.50 3.50 22.46
CA ILE A 165 7.12 3.01 21.14
C ILE A 165 7.13 4.13 20.12
N VAL A 166 6.54 5.28 20.39
CA VAL A 166 6.49 6.41 19.45
C VAL A 166 7.90 6.89 19.08
N MET A 167 8.81 6.94 20.06
CA MET A 167 10.17 7.42 19.84
C MET A 167 11.05 6.38 19.13
N THR A 168 10.94 5.12 19.51
CA THR A 168 11.82 4.05 19.01
C THR A 168 11.37 3.53 17.65
N TRP A 169 10.05 3.44 17.43
CA TRP A 169 9.50 2.81 16.23
C TRP A 169 9.24 3.76 15.06
N LEU A 170 9.65 5.03 15.17
CA LEU A 170 9.49 6.00 14.08
C LEU A 170 10.00 5.50 12.72
N PRO A 171 11.15 4.81 12.58
CA PRO A 171 11.61 4.28 11.29
C PRO A 171 10.65 3.28 10.67
N TYR A 172 9.92 2.51 11.47
CA TYR A 172 8.96 1.51 10.99
C TYR A 172 7.68 2.11 10.41
N PHE A 173 7.42 3.39 10.68
CA PHE A 173 6.32 4.12 10.05
C PHE A 173 6.48 4.23 8.52
N VAL A 174 7.67 3.96 7.99
CA VAL A 174 7.87 3.84 6.54
C VAL A 174 6.94 2.82 5.90
N PHE A 175 6.69 1.68 6.56
CA PHE A 175 5.77 0.66 6.07
C PHE A 175 4.31 1.12 6.10
N ILE A 176 3.93 1.86 7.14
CA ILE A 176 2.59 2.45 7.24
C ILE A 176 2.41 3.49 6.13
N MET A 177 3.40 4.36 5.93
CA MET A 177 3.36 5.39 4.88
C MET A 177 3.34 4.78 3.48
N TYR A 178 4.04 3.65 3.25
CA TYR A 178 3.93 2.87 2.02
C TYR A 178 2.49 2.36 1.79
N ALA A 179 1.89 1.74 2.79
CA ALA A 179 0.56 1.14 2.70
C ALA A 179 -0.56 2.17 2.45
N ILE A 180 -0.46 3.35 3.05
CA ILE A 180 -1.48 4.41 2.90
C ILE A 180 -1.27 5.32 1.69
N ASN A 181 -0.10 5.28 1.05
CA ASN A 181 0.20 6.08 -0.13
C ASN A 181 -0.76 5.75 -1.28
N ARG A 182 -1.25 6.79 -1.97
CA ARG A 182 -2.22 6.66 -3.07
C ARG A 182 -1.61 6.86 -4.45
N GLY A 183 -0.29 6.72 -4.57
CA GLY A 183 0.44 6.84 -5.82
C GLY A 183 -0.09 5.91 -6.90
N THR A 184 -0.24 4.63 -6.63
CA THR A 184 -0.76 3.64 -7.58
C THR A 184 -2.14 4.02 -8.11
N ASN A 185 -3.09 4.39 -7.24
CA ASN A 185 -4.43 4.78 -7.65
C ASN A 185 -4.42 6.07 -8.49
N PHE A 186 -3.52 7.00 -8.16
CA PHE A 186 -3.35 8.25 -8.88
C PHE A 186 -2.80 8.02 -10.28
N THR A 187 -1.71 7.27 -10.40
CA THR A 187 -1.07 6.96 -11.69
C THR A 187 -1.97 6.13 -12.58
N GLN A 188 -2.64 5.12 -12.03
CA GLN A 188 -3.60 4.30 -12.77
C GLN A 188 -4.78 5.12 -13.30
N ALA A 189 -5.36 5.99 -12.48
CA ALA A 189 -6.47 6.85 -12.91
C ALA A 189 -6.06 7.79 -14.05
N LEU A 190 -4.86 8.37 -13.97
CA LEU A 190 -4.31 9.23 -15.02
C LEU A 190 -4.01 8.44 -16.29
N PHE A 191 -3.37 7.28 -16.17
CA PHE A 191 -3.03 6.44 -17.31
C PHE A 191 -4.27 6.00 -18.07
N MET A 192 -5.25 5.42 -17.40
CA MET A 192 -6.45 4.86 -18.04
C MET A 192 -7.33 5.94 -18.69
N ASN A 193 -7.42 7.11 -18.11
CA ASN A 193 -8.38 8.13 -18.57
C ASN A 193 -7.74 9.24 -19.43
N CYS A 194 -6.41 9.37 -19.44
CA CYS A 194 -5.74 10.44 -20.16
C CYS A 194 -4.56 9.94 -21.00
N ASP A 195 -3.55 9.30 -20.38
CA ASP A 195 -2.27 9.06 -21.02
C ASP A 195 -2.34 8.02 -22.13
N HIS A 196 -3.10 6.95 -21.91
CA HIS A 196 -3.19 5.86 -22.87
C HIS A 196 -3.56 6.34 -24.28
N SER A 197 -4.48 7.30 -24.38
CA SER A 197 -4.87 7.89 -25.65
C SER A 197 -3.84 8.88 -26.21
N LEU A 198 -3.08 9.55 -25.34
CA LEU A 198 -2.09 10.57 -25.72
C LEU A 198 -0.74 9.99 -26.11
N LEU A 199 -0.42 8.76 -25.67
CA LEU A 199 0.84 8.06 -26.02
C LEU A 199 1.01 7.81 -27.52
N THR A 200 -0.06 7.83 -28.30
CA THR A 200 -0.02 7.71 -29.78
C THR A 200 0.64 8.91 -30.45
N TYR A 201 0.61 10.08 -29.81
CA TYR A 201 1.14 11.31 -30.36
C TYR A 201 2.64 11.48 -30.07
N SER A 202 3.43 11.86 -31.08
CA SER A 202 4.88 12.02 -31.00
C SER A 202 5.33 13.10 -30.00
N PHE A 203 4.57 14.20 -29.87
CA PHE A 203 4.89 15.27 -28.94
C PHE A 203 4.84 14.81 -27.47
N TYR A 204 3.99 13.81 -27.16
CA TYR A 204 3.86 13.27 -25.80
C TYR A 204 5.09 12.47 -25.36
N LYS A 205 5.93 12.03 -26.31
CA LYS A 205 7.16 11.27 -26.07
C LYS A 205 8.42 12.14 -25.93
N GLN A 206 8.29 13.45 -26.09
CA GLN A 206 9.43 14.36 -25.97
C GLN A 206 9.92 14.46 -24.51
N PRO A 207 11.22 14.38 -24.23
CA PRO A 207 11.76 14.38 -22.86
C PRO A 207 11.37 15.62 -22.04
N SER A 208 11.41 16.80 -22.66
CA SER A 208 11.01 18.06 -22.01
C SER A 208 9.55 18.06 -21.58
N PHE A 209 8.71 17.42 -22.38
CA PHE A 209 7.29 17.29 -22.13
C PHE A 209 6.99 16.31 -20.99
N ILE A 210 7.66 15.17 -21.01
CA ILE A 210 7.57 14.16 -19.94
C ILE A 210 8.01 14.75 -18.59
N LEU A 211 9.11 15.50 -18.56
CA LEU A 211 9.58 16.13 -17.34
C LEU A 211 8.59 17.15 -16.77
N ARG A 212 7.98 17.95 -17.64
CA ARG A 212 6.96 18.92 -17.23
C ARG A 212 5.69 18.24 -16.72
N LEU A 213 5.28 17.16 -17.38
CA LEU A 213 4.18 16.32 -16.95
C LEU A 213 4.43 15.74 -15.56
N PHE A 214 5.64 15.18 -15.36
CA PHE A 214 6.08 14.65 -14.06
C PHE A 214 5.98 15.70 -12.95
N GLN A 215 6.47 16.91 -13.18
CA GLN A 215 6.42 18.01 -12.20
C GLN A 215 4.98 18.38 -11.79
N ILE A 216 4.08 18.46 -12.78
CA ILE A 216 2.66 18.78 -12.53
C ILE A 216 2.01 17.68 -11.69
N ARG A 217 2.26 16.42 -12.03
CA ARG A 217 1.70 15.25 -11.35
C ARG A 217 2.28 15.08 -9.96
N LEU A 218 3.59 15.26 -9.81
CA LEU A 218 4.24 15.20 -8.51
C LEU A 218 3.63 16.21 -7.54
N ARG A 219 3.41 17.44 -7.98
CA ARG A 219 2.75 18.46 -7.14
C ARG A 219 1.36 18.03 -6.67
N GLU A 220 0.58 17.41 -7.53
CA GLU A 220 -0.79 17.02 -7.19
C GLU A 220 -0.81 15.76 -6.30
N ILE A 221 0.03 14.75 -6.57
CA ILE A 221 0.11 13.56 -5.72
C ILE A 221 0.65 13.90 -4.33
N MET A 222 1.60 14.82 -4.24
CA MET A 222 2.11 15.33 -2.96
C MET A 222 0.99 15.96 -2.13
N LYS A 223 0.14 16.81 -2.73
CA LYS A 223 -1.01 17.42 -2.03
C LYS A 223 -1.98 16.35 -1.50
N ILE A 224 -2.25 15.33 -2.32
CA ILE A 224 -3.16 14.25 -1.96
C ILE A 224 -2.61 13.43 -0.81
N ASN A 225 -1.34 13.06 -0.85
CA ASN A 225 -0.71 12.24 0.18
C ASN A 225 -0.30 13.03 1.43
N ALA A 226 -0.13 14.35 1.34
CA ALA A 226 0.19 15.20 2.48
C ALA A 226 -0.93 15.22 3.53
N VAL A 227 -2.20 15.05 3.13
CA VAL A 227 -3.33 15.10 4.09
C VAL A 227 -3.25 13.95 5.11
N PRO A 228 -3.20 12.67 4.73
CA PRO A 228 -3.04 11.59 5.70
C PRO A 228 -1.69 11.66 6.44
N ALA A 229 -0.62 12.11 5.78
CA ALA A 229 0.68 12.28 6.41
C ALA A 229 0.66 13.32 7.53
N LEU A 230 -0.01 14.45 7.32
CA LEU A 230 -0.20 15.47 8.36
C LEU A 230 -1.05 14.94 9.53
N VAL A 231 -2.12 14.20 9.24
CA VAL A 231 -2.95 13.59 10.29
C VAL A 231 -2.13 12.64 11.16
N ILE A 232 -1.29 11.81 10.56
CA ILE A 232 -0.41 10.89 11.31
C ILE A 232 0.68 11.65 12.03
N GLY A 233 1.41 12.55 11.37
CA GLY A 233 2.51 13.30 11.97
C GLY A 233 2.07 14.14 13.16
N ILE A 234 0.98 14.89 13.01
CA ILE A 234 0.38 15.68 14.11
C ILE A 234 -0.17 14.73 15.18
N GLY A 235 -0.82 13.63 14.78
CA GLY A 235 -1.32 12.61 15.69
C GLY A 235 -0.25 12.00 16.57
N LEU A 236 0.90 11.64 16.00
CA LEU A 236 2.05 11.14 16.77
C LEU A 236 2.61 12.19 17.73
N ALA A 237 2.71 13.43 17.29
CA ALA A 237 3.15 14.54 18.14
C ALA A 237 2.19 14.74 19.32
N LEU A 238 0.85 14.65 19.11
CA LEU A 238 -0.15 14.73 20.15
C LEU A 238 -0.09 13.54 21.12
N ILE A 239 0.12 12.33 20.61
CA ILE A 239 0.30 11.12 21.43
C ILE A 239 1.55 11.27 22.29
N LEU A 240 2.67 11.71 21.73
CA LEU A 240 3.91 11.96 22.48
C LEU A 240 3.68 12.99 23.60
N PHE A 241 2.95 14.07 23.31
CA PHE A 241 2.59 15.07 24.32
C PHE A 241 1.71 14.49 25.44
N ALA A 242 0.68 13.71 25.09
CA ALA A 242 -0.25 13.11 26.05
C ALA A 242 0.40 12.02 26.93
N THR A 243 1.47 11.39 26.46
CA THR A 243 2.20 10.33 27.19
C THR A 243 3.29 10.86 28.12
N GLY A 244 3.40 12.17 28.29
CA GLY A 244 4.37 12.80 29.19
C GLY A 244 5.41 13.64 28.46
N GLY A 245 5.40 13.64 27.14
CA GLY A 245 6.30 14.48 26.34
C GLY A 245 7.72 13.92 26.21
N THR A 246 8.62 14.81 25.88
CA THR A 246 10.05 14.52 25.71
C THR A 246 10.86 15.74 26.17
N ASP A 247 12.07 15.50 26.69
CA ASP A 247 12.97 16.55 27.14
C ASP A 247 13.42 17.49 26.02
N ASN A 248 13.45 16.98 24.78
CA ASN A 248 13.83 17.77 23.63
C ASN A 248 12.61 18.13 22.76
N PRO A 249 12.16 19.41 22.73
CA PRO A 249 11.03 19.85 21.95
C PRO A 249 11.21 19.66 20.43
N LEU A 250 12.45 19.51 19.94
CA LEU A 250 12.71 19.21 18.53
C LEU A 250 12.12 17.86 18.10
N ASN A 251 11.94 16.91 19.01
CA ASN A 251 11.36 15.60 18.70
C ASN A 251 9.95 15.69 18.10
N TYR A 252 9.14 16.66 18.52
CA TYR A 252 7.82 16.89 17.92
C TYR A 252 7.92 17.30 16.45
N VAL A 253 8.88 18.18 16.15
CA VAL A 253 9.14 18.63 14.77
C VAL A 253 9.68 17.47 13.93
N VAL A 254 10.61 16.70 14.49
CA VAL A 254 11.18 15.52 13.81
C VAL A 254 10.11 14.49 13.46
N LEU A 255 9.18 14.21 14.35
CA LEU A 255 8.07 13.29 14.08
C LEU A 255 7.24 13.76 12.87
N VAL A 256 6.79 15.00 12.87
CA VAL A 256 5.95 15.54 11.79
C VAL A 256 6.73 15.58 10.47
N VAL A 257 7.96 16.11 10.49
CA VAL A 257 8.81 16.26 9.30
C VAL A 257 9.18 14.89 8.71
N SER A 258 9.54 13.91 9.56
CA SER A 258 9.88 12.56 9.10
C SER A 258 8.72 11.89 8.36
N ILE A 259 7.50 11.98 8.89
CA ILE A 259 6.31 11.43 8.22
C ILE A 259 6.03 12.15 6.89
N LEU A 260 6.19 13.46 6.83
CA LEU A 260 6.06 14.22 5.57
C LEU A 260 7.14 13.84 4.56
N CYS A 261 8.39 13.66 4.98
CA CYS A 261 9.48 13.22 4.12
C CYS A 261 9.24 11.80 3.58
N MET A 262 8.76 10.87 4.41
CA MET A 262 8.37 9.52 3.97
C MET A 262 7.22 9.58 2.93
N SER A 263 6.23 10.43 3.16
CA SER A 263 5.12 10.63 2.22
C SER A 263 5.60 11.20 0.87
N LEU A 264 6.52 12.16 0.91
CA LEU A 264 7.14 12.73 -0.27
C LEU A 264 7.95 11.68 -1.05
N PHE A 265 8.77 10.91 -0.34
CA PHE A 265 9.56 9.82 -0.92
C PHE A 265 8.67 8.85 -1.71
N PHE A 266 7.59 8.34 -1.10
CA PHE A 266 6.68 7.44 -1.78
C PHE A 266 5.90 8.09 -2.92
N SER A 267 5.59 9.38 -2.82
CA SER A 267 4.94 10.12 -3.92
C SER A 267 5.83 10.19 -5.16
N ILE A 268 7.14 10.39 -4.97
CA ILE A 268 8.13 10.36 -6.07
C ILE A 268 8.29 8.94 -6.58
N HIS A 269 8.48 7.97 -5.69
CA HIS A 269 8.67 6.57 -6.03
C HIS A 269 7.57 6.04 -6.95
N TYR A 270 6.30 6.21 -6.58
CA TYR A 270 5.16 5.74 -7.38
C TYR A 270 4.94 6.49 -8.70
N LEU A 271 5.55 7.64 -8.85
CA LEU A 271 5.48 8.40 -10.10
C LEU A 271 6.61 8.01 -11.08
N THR A 272 7.69 7.42 -10.56
CA THR A 272 8.88 7.02 -11.35
C THR A 272 8.83 5.57 -11.82
N ILE A 273 8.10 4.71 -11.13
CA ILE A 273 7.85 3.30 -11.49
C ILE A 273 6.58 3.19 -12.31
#